data_212ae667d1e9c100bbfe58150547b685
#
_entry.id   212ae667d1e9c100bbfe58150547b685
#
_cell.length_a   1.000
_cell.length_b   1.000
_cell.length_c   1.000
_cell.angle_alpha   90.00
_cell.angle_beta   90.00
_cell.angle_gamma   90.00
#
_symmetry.space_group_name_H-M   'P 1'
#
loop_
_entity.id
_entity.type
_entity.pdbx_description
1 polymer ?
#
loop_
_entity_poly.entity_id
_entity_poly.type
_entity_poly.pdbx_seq_one_letter_code
_entity_poly.pdbx_strand_id
1 'polypeptide(L)'
;MYPYRQALQLIKTYEGFHECAYALDGPDDAYCLGYGTSYYPDGTPVKRGQRCTEAKAIEYLYQEIKIIADEINKLNLGLDGSMLNALISFVHSVGWDPFLYSNIVDCCEAEDYAQAAKEMTKWIYDNNHQAIGGLIERRRKEMRLFLEEYNSNAWTSEDILLRAFRNYTAAGYQVRAIRRLQECIDPYSLSEFANNFEVMKDPFSDYTDTDYLEELFNV
;
A
#
# COMPACT_ATOMS: atom_id res chain seq x y z
N MET A 1 2.14 15.78 17.37
CA MET A 1 1.57 14.56 16.74
C MET A 1 2.02 14.58 15.28
N TYR A 2 2.60 13.51 14.78
CA TYR A 2 3.05 13.45 13.38
C TYR A 2 1.85 13.29 12.46
N PRO A 3 1.57 14.19 11.50
CA PRO A 3 0.41 14.08 10.59
C PRO A 3 0.45 12.83 9.70
N TYR A 4 1.63 12.28 9.41
CA TYR A 4 1.81 11.08 8.57
C TYR A 4 2.19 9.86 9.40
N ARG A 5 1.47 9.63 10.50
CA ARG A 5 1.79 8.57 11.47
C ARG A 5 1.69 7.16 10.86
N GLN A 6 0.70 6.92 10.02
CA GLN A 6 0.48 5.60 9.41
C GLN A 6 1.60 5.29 8.41
N ALA A 7 1.99 6.24 7.56
CA ALA A 7 3.14 6.11 6.68
C ALA A 7 4.44 5.83 7.46
N LEU A 8 4.70 6.62 8.50
CA LEU A 8 5.87 6.44 9.37
C LEU A 8 5.92 5.02 9.94
N GLN A 9 4.79 4.50 10.43
CA GLN A 9 4.71 3.17 11.01
C GLN A 9 4.93 2.07 9.97
N LEU A 10 4.33 2.20 8.77
CA LEU A 10 4.53 1.24 7.67
C LEU A 10 6.00 1.19 7.27
N ILE A 11 6.62 2.33 7.00
CA ILE A 11 8.01 2.39 6.57
C ILE A 11 8.92 1.78 7.64
N LYS A 12 8.76 2.14 8.90
CA LYS A 12 9.53 1.57 10.02
C LYS A 12 9.40 0.05 10.09
N THR A 13 8.21 -0.49 9.83
CA THR A 13 7.95 -1.93 9.89
C THR A 13 8.70 -2.70 8.82
N TYR A 14 8.81 -2.16 7.61
CA TYR A 14 9.37 -2.87 6.46
C TYR A 14 10.85 -2.58 6.21
N GLU A 15 11.33 -1.38 6.51
CA GLU A 15 12.76 -1.05 6.38
C GLU A 15 13.61 -1.60 7.54
N GLY A 16 13.04 -1.64 8.76
CA GLY A 16 13.80 -1.96 9.95
C GLY A 16 14.79 -0.85 10.35
N PHE A 17 15.23 -0.88 11.60
CA PHE A 17 16.20 0.10 12.11
C PHE A 17 17.63 -0.40 11.96
N HIS A 18 18.48 0.36 11.27
CA HIS A 18 19.92 0.14 11.14
C HIS A 18 20.71 1.25 11.82
N GLU A 19 21.30 0.97 12.99
CA GLU A 19 22.10 1.94 13.73
C GLU A 19 23.35 2.38 12.95
N CYS A 20 23.96 1.47 12.21
CA CYS A 20 25.18 1.70 11.42
C CYS A 20 24.87 1.79 9.94
N ALA A 21 25.61 2.65 9.23
CA ALA A 21 25.52 2.73 7.79
C ALA A 21 25.89 1.40 7.12
N TYR A 22 25.06 0.95 6.21
CA TYR A 22 25.22 -0.27 5.39
C TYR A 22 25.25 0.08 3.90
N ALA A 23 25.97 -0.71 3.12
CA ALA A 23 26.06 -0.52 1.67
C ALA A 23 24.73 -0.94 1.00
N LEU A 24 24.33 -0.18 0.00
CA LEU A 24 23.27 -0.62 -0.94
C LEU A 24 23.89 -1.49 -2.04
N ASP A 25 23.14 -2.49 -2.49
CA ASP A 25 23.52 -3.28 -3.64
C ASP A 25 23.41 -2.42 -4.91
N GLY A 26 24.56 -2.03 -5.48
CA GLY A 26 24.59 -1.19 -6.68
C GLY A 26 26.03 -0.81 -7.09
N PRO A 27 26.19 -0.23 -8.28
CA PRO A 27 27.52 0.16 -8.81
C PRO A 27 28.15 1.34 -8.08
N ASP A 28 27.37 2.15 -7.38
CA ASP A 28 27.83 3.30 -6.62
C ASP A 28 28.01 2.88 -5.14
N ASP A 29 29.12 3.30 -4.52
CA ASP A 29 29.36 3.09 -3.08
C ASP A 29 28.36 3.88 -2.22
N ALA A 30 27.06 3.64 -2.44
CA ALA A 30 25.97 4.29 -1.73
C ALA A 30 25.70 3.59 -0.39
N TYR A 31 25.46 4.38 0.63
CA TYR A 31 25.17 3.91 1.98
C TYR A 31 23.84 4.44 2.49
N CYS A 32 23.14 3.61 3.24
CA CYS A 32 21.94 4.00 4.00
C CYS A 32 22.17 3.78 5.49
N LEU A 33 21.41 4.48 6.32
CA LEU A 33 21.33 4.22 7.77
C LEU A 33 19.90 4.48 8.27
N GLY A 34 19.66 4.15 9.52
CA GLY A 34 18.35 4.38 10.13
C GLY A 34 17.26 3.52 9.50
N TYR A 35 16.27 4.12 8.88
CA TYR A 35 15.16 3.49 8.17
C TYR A 35 15.27 3.70 6.65
N GLY A 36 16.48 3.53 6.10
CA GLY A 36 16.71 3.65 4.66
C GLY A 36 17.22 5.02 4.20
N THR A 37 17.54 5.94 5.12
CA THR A 37 18.05 7.27 4.79
C THR A 37 19.38 7.19 4.05
N SER A 38 19.42 7.65 2.79
CA SER A 38 20.61 7.72 1.94
C SER A 38 21.25 9.11 1.95
N TYR A 39 20.45 10.14 2.16
CA TYR A 39 20.85 11.54 2.24
C TYR A 39 20.31 12.18 3.50
N TYR A 40 21.13 12.95 4.18
CA TYR A 40 20.69 13.77 5.30
C TYR A 40 19.81 14.93 4.83
N PRO A 41 19.03 15.58 5.72
CA PRO A 41 18.15 16.71 5.36
C PRO A 41 18.88 17.90 4.70
N ASP A 42 20.19 18.02 4.89
CA ASP A 42 21.03 19.05 4.25
C ASP A 42 21.53 18.64 2.85
N GLY A 43 21.09 17.48 2.34
CA GLY A 43 21.49 16.93 1.04
C GLY A 43 22.85 16.21 1.03
N THR A 44 23.54 16.09 2.17
CA THR A 44 24.80 15.34 2.21
C THR A 44 24.54 13.83 2.20
N PRO A 45 25.29 13.03 1.41
CA PRO A 45 25.10 11.58 1.37
C PRO A 45 25.61 10.91 2.65
N VAL A 46 24.92 9.85 3.03
CA VAL A 46 25.38 8.93 4.07
C VAL A 46 26.66 8.24 3.63
N LYS A 47 27.62 8.09 4.54
CA LYS A 47 28.93 7.48 4.28
C LYS A 47 29.19 6.28 5.18
N ARG A 48 30.04 5.40 4.69
CA ARG A 48 30.51 4.23 5.46
C ARG A 48 30.99 4.62 6.86
N GLY A 49 30.58 3.84 7.85
CA GLY A 49 30.99 4.00 9.24
C GLY A 49 30.19 5.03 10.04
N GLN A 50 29.28 5.75 9.43
CA GLN A 50 28.38 6.64 10.15
C GLN A 50 27.34 5.86 10.97
N ARG A 51 26.85 6.48 12.04
CA ARG A 51 25.88 5.88 12.97
C ARG A 51 24.84 6.89 13.38
N CYS A 52 23.64 6.41 13.69
CA CYS A 52 22.59 7.25 14.29
C CYS A 52 21.84 6.48 15.39
N THR A 53 21.24 7.21 16.31
CA THR A 53 20.26 6.67 17.24
C THR A 53 18.91 6.47 16.53
N GLU A 54 18.07 5.59 17.08
CA GLU A 54 16.70 5.39 16.52
C GLU A 54 15.90 6.70 16.52
N ALA A 55 16.00 7.52 17.58
CA ALA A 55 15.34 8.81 17.63
C ALA A 55 15.75 9.72 16.46
N LYS A 56 17.07 9.74 16.13
CA LYS A 56 17.58 10.53 15.01
C LYS A 56 17.14 9.96 13.66
N ALA A 57 17.12 8.63 13.54
CA ALA A 57 16.60 7.97 12.34
C ALA A 57 15.12 8.30 12.07
N ILE A 58 14.30 8.38 13.12
CA ILE A 58 12.89 8.82 13.02
C ILE A 58 12.80 10.27 12.55
N GLU A 59 13.68 11.17 13.02
CA GLU A 59 13.71 12.56 12.55
C GLU A 59 14.04 12.62 11.03
N TYR A 60 15.03 11.87 10.57
CA TYR A 60 15.41 11.82 9.16
C TYR A 60 14.26 11.28 8.31
N LEU A 61 13.74 10.11 8.66
CA LEU A 61 12.59 9.51 7.96
C LEU A 61 11.40 10.47 7.90
N TYR A 62 11.13 11.19 8.99
CA TYR A 62 10.00 12.12 9.00
C TYR A 62 10.20 13.32 8.05
N GLN A 63 11.44 13.80 7.86
CA GLN A 63 11.73 14.82 6.85
C GLN A 63 11.53 14.28 5.42
N GLU A 64 11.95 13.05 5.14
CA GLU A 64 11.72 12.37 3.85
C GLU A 64 10.22 12.21 3.59
N ILE A 65 9.45 11.74 4.57
CA ILE A 65 7.98 11.63 4.51
C ILE A 65 7.34 12.96 4.14
N LYS A 66 7.79 14.06 4.74
CA LYS A 66 7.25 15.40 4.43
C LYS A 66 7.53 15.81 2.99
N ILE A 67 8.75 15.58 2.50
CA ILE A 67 9.11 15.88 1.11
C ILE A 67 8.23 15.09 0.15
N ILE A 68 8.08 13.78 0.39
CA ILE A 68 7.22 12.91 -0.44
C ILE A 68 5.77 13.39 -0.39
N ALA A 69 5.24 13.71 0.79
CA ALA A 69 3.87 14.21 0.95
C ALA A 69 3.64 15.51 0.19
N ASP A 70 4.59 16.46 0.27
CA ASP A 70 4.51 17.74 -0.41
C ASP A 70 4.53 17.56 -1.94
N GLU A 71 5.34 16.63 -2.47
CA GLU A 71 5.37 16.33 -3.91
C GLU A 71 4.06 15.65 -4.37
N ILE A 72 3.53 14.68 -3.61
CA ILE A 72 2.24 14.05 -3.94
C ILE A 72 1.11 15.09 -3.92
N ASN A 73 1.08 15.97 -2.92
CA ASN A 73 0.04 17.00 -2.82
C ASN A 73 0.04 17.98 -4.00
N LYS A 74 1.18 18.24 -4.64
CA LYS A 74 1.25 19.09 -5.84
C LYS A 74 0.52 18.49 -7.04
N LEU A 75 0.32 17.17 -7.07
CA LEU A 75 -0.40 16.48 -8.14
C LEU A 75 -1.92 16.69 -8.07
N ASN A 76 -2.47 17.17 -6.93
CA ASN A 76 -3.91 17.43 -6.72
C ASN A 76 -4.81 16.22 -7.03
N LEU A 77 -4.43 15.04 -6.59
CA LEU A 77 -5.10 13.77 -6.89
C LEU A 77 -6.40 13.51 -6.09
N GLY A 78 -6.90 14.46 -5.34
CA GLY A 78 -8.14 14.31 -4.54
C GLY A 78 -8.05 13.31 -3.39
N LEU A 79 -6.84 13.09 -2.84
CA LEU A 79 -6.57 12.05 -1.84
C LEU A 79 -7.08 12.46 -0.45
N ASP A 80 -7.65 11.50 0.28
CA ASP A 80 -7.88 11.62 1.72
C ASP A 80 -6.60 11.33 2.53
N GLY A 81 -6.71 11.42 3.87
CA GLY A 81 -5.56 11.26 4.75
C GLY A 81 -4.96 9.85 4.73
N SER A 82 -5.78 8.81 4.61
CA SER A 82 -5.32 7.41 4.56
C SER A 82 -4.70 7.08 3.22
N MET A 83 -5.29 7.55 2.12
CA MET A 83 -4.72 7.44 0.77
C MET A 83 -3.32 8.07 0.70
N LEU A 84 -3.18 9.30 1.20
CA LEU A 84 -1.90 10.01 1.22
C LEU A 84 -0.86 9.24 2.03
N ASN A 85 -1.20 8.75 3.22
CA ASN A 85 -0.28 7.94 4.04
C ASN A 85 0.16 6.66 3.33
N ALA A 86 -0.74 5.96 2.64
CA ALA A 86 -0.41 4.77 1.87
C ALA A 86 0.54 5.08 0.70
N LEU A 87 0.26 6.13 -0.07
CA LEU A 87 1.12 6.55 -1.18
C LEU A 87 2.50 7.01 -0.70
N ILE A 88 2.60 7.69 0.44
CA ILE A 88 3.91 8.06 1.02
C ILE A 88 4.75 6.80 1.28
N SER A 89 4.17 5.75 1.90
CA SER A 89 4.89 4.50 2.13
C SER A 89 5.27 3.81 0.82
N PHE A 90 4.36 3.82 -0.16
CA PHE A 90 4.59 3.27 -1.48
C PHE A 90 5.75 3.97 -2.20
N VAL A 91 5.70 5.30 -2.30
CA VAL A 91 6.73 6.13 -2.96
C VAL A 91 8.08 5.99 -2.29
N HIS A 92 8.13 5.92 -0.95
CA HIS A 92 9.37 5.65 -0.22
C HIS A 92 10.01 4.33 -0.64
N SER A 93 9.20 3.31 -0.97
CA SER A 93 9.68 1.99 -1.39
C SER A 93 10.10 1.90 -2.85
N VAL A 94 9.36 2.53 -3.76
CA VAL A 94 9.56 2.37 -5.21
C VAL A 94 10.30 3.53 -5.84
N GLY A 95 10.36 4.67 -5.16
CA GLY A 95 10.92 5.92 -5.68
C GLY A 95 9.89 6.82 -6.35
N TRP A 96 10.26 8.10 -6.51
CA TRP A 96 9.37 9.13 -7.06
C TRP A 96 9.06 8.93 -8.54
N ASP A 97 10.09 8.77 -9.39
CA ASP A 97 9.90 8.67 -10.85
C ASP A 97 9.08 7.44 -11.25
N PRO A 98 9.34 6.23 -10.72
CA PRO A 98 8.49 5.08 -10.99
C PRO A 98 7.03 5.28 -10.58
N PHE A 99 6.77 5.96 -9.46
CA PHE A 99 5.41 6.30 -9.04
C PHE A 99 4.76 7.31 -9.99
N LEU A 100 5.45 8.40 -10.32
CA LEU A 100 4.91 9.49 -11.14
C LEU A 100 4.43 9.01 -12.53
N TYR A 101 5.14 8.05 -13.12
CA TYR A 101 4.80 7.49 -14.42
C TYR A 101 4.01 6.17 -14.34
N SER A 102 3.44 5.85 -13.18
CA SER A 102 2.65 4.64 -12.99
C SER A 102 1.17 4.87 -13.30
N ASN A 103 0.48 3.79 -13.66
CA ASN A 103 -0.98 3.78 -13.77
C ASN A 103 -1.70 4.17 -12.46
N ILE A 104 -0.99 4.17 -11.32
CA ILE A 104 -1.57 4.60 -10.03
C ILE A 104 -1.95 6.07 -10.10
N VAL A 105 -1.09 6.92 -10.66
CA VAL A 105 -1.35 8.36 -10.82
C VAL A 105 -2.52 8.57 -11.77
N ASP A 106 -2.51 7.91 -12.96
CA ASP A 106 -3.60 8.01 -13.94
C ASP A 106 -4.96 7.60 -13.35
N CYS A 107 -4.97 6.53 -12.54
CA CYS A 107 -6.19 6.08 -11.86
C CYS A 107 -6.67 7.09 -10.80
N CYS A 108 -5.75 7.69 -10.03
CA CYS A 108 -6.10 8.72 -9.06
C CYS A 108 -6.63 10.00 -9.75
N GLU A 109 -6.05 10.43 -10.87
CA GLU A 109 -6.54 11.55 -11.66
C GLU A 109 -7.95 11.30 -12.21
N ALA A 110 -8.26 10.04 -12.53
CA ALA A 110 -9.60 9.60 -12.94
C ALA A 110 -10.56 9.34 -11.76
N GLU A 111 -10.14 9.60 -10.52
CA GLU A 111 -10.88 9.28 -9.28
C GLU A 111 -11.25 7.79 -9.13
N ASP A 112 -10.59 6.90 -9.89
CA ASP A 112 -10.73 5.44 -9.74
C ASP A 112 -9.74 4.90 -8.70
N TYR A 113 -10.00 5.26 -7.45
CA TYR A 113 -9.14 4.88 -6.31
C TYR A 113 -9.10 3.37 -6.07
N ALA A 114 -10.17 2.66 -6.41
CA ALA A 114 -10.20 1.20 -6.32
C ALA A 114 -9.19 0.56 -7.30
N GLN A 115 -9.12 1.06 -8.53
CA GLN A 115 -8.13 0.59 -9.50
C GLN A 115 -6.72 1.05 -9.13
N ALA A 116 -6.54 2.29 -8.62
CA ALA A 116 -5.25 2.77 -8.12
C ALA A 116 -4.68 1.83 -7.05
N ALA A 117 -5.49 1.44 -6.07
CA ALA A 117 -5.12 0.50 -5.02
C ALA A 117 -4.69 -0.86 -5.59
N LYS A 118 -5.39 -1.36 -6.61
CA LYS A 118 -5.04 -2.61 -7.30
C LYS A 118 -3.72 -2.48 -8.09
N GLU A 119 -3.46 -1.34 -8.72
CA GLU A 119 -2.19 -1.09 -9.41
C GLU A 119 -1.01 -1.13 -8.44
N MET A 120 -1.16 -0.64 -7.19
CA MET A 120 -0.11 -0.72 -6.17
C MET A 120 0.34 -2.16 -5.93
N THR A 121 -0.56 -3.14 -5.95
CA THR A 121 -0.24 -4.55 -5.65
C THR A 121 0.62 -5.22 -6.70
N LYS A 122 0.79 -4.65 -7.88
CA LYS A 122 1.65 -5.18 -8.94
C LYS A 122 3.15 -4.94 -8.71
N TRP A 123 3.52 -4.08 -7.75
CA TRP A 123 4.90 -3.68 -7.46
C TRP A 123 5.58 -4.58 -6.42
N ILE A 124 5.67 -5.86 -6.75
CA ILE A 124 6.14 -6.93 -5.86
C ILE A 124 7.40 -7.66 -6.36
N TYR A 125 7.95 -7.25 -7.51
CA TYR A 125 9.05 -7.93 -8.17
C TYR A 125 10.37 -7.20 -7.95
N ASP A 126 11.46 -7.98 -7.89
CA ASP A 126 12.83 -7.47 -7.96
C ASP A 126 13.28 -7.22 -9.42
N ASN A 127 14.54 -6.80 -9.58
CA ASN A 127 15.14 -6.57 -10.91
C ASN A 127 15.25 -7.85 -11.76
N ASN A 128 15.10 -9.03 -11.17
CA ASN A 128 15.11 -10.34 -11.85
C ASN A 128 13.70 -10.87 -12.12
N HIS A 129 12.66 -10.05 -11.92
CA HIS A 129 11.24 -10.41 -12.05
C HIS A 129 10.82 -11.56 -11.11
N GLN A 130 11.47 -11.66 -9.94
CA GLN A 130 11.07 -12.60 -8.89
C GLN A 130 10.26 -11.86 -7.83
N ALA A 131 9.11 -12.46 -7.45
CA ALA A 131 8.26 -11.88 -6.42
C ALA A 131 8.94 -11.97 -5.03
N ILE A 132 8.98 -10.84 -4.33
CA ILE A 132 9.57 -10.73 -2.99
C ILE A 132 8.46 -10.77 -1.95
N GLY A 133 8.46 -11.79 -1.07
CA GLY A 133 7.42 -11.98 -0.05
C GLY A 133 7.19 -10.76 0.84
N GLY A 134 8.26 -10.08 1.27
CA GLY A 134 8.16 -8.84 2.06
C GLY A 134 7.46 -7.70 1.31
N LEU A 135 7.65 -7.60 -0.02
CA LEU A 135 6.95 -6.59 -0.83
C LEU A 135 5.48 -6.92 -1.00
N ILE A 136 5.10 -8.20 -1.10
CA ILE A 136 3.70 -8.62 -1.18
C ILE A 136 2.94 -8.15 0.05
N GLU A 137 3.47 -8.42 1.25
CA GLU A 137 2.85 -7.99 2.50
C GLU A 137 2.80 -6.46 2.64
N ARG A 138 3.87 -5.77 2.24
CA ARG A 138 3.91 -4.30 2.23
C ARG A 138 2.83 -3.72 1.33
N ARG A 139 2.73 -4.17 0.08
CA ARG A 139 1.72 -3.71 -0.89
C ARG A 139 0.29 -3.97 -0.40
N ARG A 140 0.05 -5.13 0.23
CA ARG A 140 -1.26 -5.43 0.82
C ARG A 140 -1.64 -4.44 1.93
N LYS A 141 -0.71 -4.13 2.85
CA LYS A 141 -0.98 -3.17 3.93
C LYS A 141 -1.16 -1.74 3.41
N GLU A 142 -0.35 -1.35 2.42
CA GLU A 142 -0.50 -0.05 1.76
C GLU A 142 -1.84 0.06 1.04
N MET A 143 -2.27 -0.97 0.30
CA MET A 143 -3.58 -1.01 -0.35
C MET A 143 -4.73 -0.93 0.66
N ARG A 144 -4.66 -1.66 1.79
CA ARG A 144 -5.68 -1.58 2.85
C ARG A 144 -5.79 -0.17 3.40
N LEU A 145 -4.66 0.43 3.74
CA LEU A 145 -4.61 1.79 4.23
C LEU A 145 -5.16 2.78 3.21
N PHE A 146 -4.82 2.62 1.93
CA PHE A 146 -5.29 3.48 0.84
C PHE A 146 -6.82 3.48 0.73
N LEU A 147 -7.47 2.35 0.97
CA LEU A 147 -8.92 2.20 0.87
C LEU A 147 -9.66 2.42 2.20
N GLU A 148 -8.97 2.68 3.32
CA GLU A 148 -9.56 2.71 4.66
C GLU A 148 -10.66 3.76 4.79
N GLU A 149 -10.36 5.04 4.52
CA GLU A 149 -11.34 6.13 4.60
C GLU A 149 -12.29 6.15 3.39
N TYR A 150 -11.80 5.76 2.21
CA TYR A 150 -12.61 5.62 1.01
C TYR A 150 -13.75 4.63 1.22
N ASN A 151 -13.45 3.48 1.81
CA ASN A 151 -14.45 2.49 2.15
C ASN A 151 -15.40 2.95 3.27
N SER A 152 -14.92 3.70 4.27
CA SER A 152 -15.74 4.16 5.39
C SER A 152 -16.68 5.31 5.04
N ASN A 153 -16.30 6.19 4.11
CA ASN A 153 -17.05 7.40 3.78
C ASN A 153 -17.98 7.24 2.57
N ALA A 154 -17.68 6.34 1.66
CA ALA A 154 -18.40 6.22 0.39
C ALA A 154 -19.54 5.19 0.41
N TRP A 155 -19.66 4.34 1.47
CA TRP A 155 -20.39 3.08 1.31
C TRP A 155 -21.23 2.70 2.51
N THR A 156 -22.45 2.24 2.20
CA THR A 156 -23.17 1.37 3.10
C THR A 156 -22.41 0.05 3.26
N SER A 157 -22.69 -0.71 4.33
CA SER A 157 -22.06 -2.05 4.53
C SER A 157 -22.26 -2.93 3.29
N GLU A 158 -23.36 -2.76 2.58
CA GLU A 158 -23.71 -3.44 1.33
C GLU A 158 -22.75 -3.05 0.18
N ASP A 159 -22.45 -1.76 0.00
CA ASP A 159 -21.54 -1.28 -1.02
C ASP A 159 -20.10 -1.75 -0.78
N ILE A 160 -19.66 -1.80 0.47
CA ILE A 160 -18.35 -2.32 0.88
C ILE A 160 -18.24 -3.80 0.51
N LEU A 161 -19.26 -4.59 0.85
CA LEU A 161 -19.33 -6.01 0.54
C LEU A 161 -19.35 -6.27 -0.96
N LEU A 162 -20.16 -5.53 -1.72
CA LEU A 162 -20.28 -5.67 -3.17
C LEU A 162 -18.98 -5.32 -3.91
N ARG A 163 -18.26 -4.31 -3.48
CA ARG A 163 -16.97 -3.95 -4.10
C ARG A 163 -15.82 -4.86 -3.62
N ALA A 164 -15.77 -5.23 -2.35
CA ALA A 164 -14.86 -6.27 -1.89
C ALA A 164 -15.06 -7.53 -2.72
N PHE A 165 -16.31 -7.94 -2.93
CA PHE A 165 -16.65 -9.06 -3.79
C PHE A 165 -16.18 -8.87 -5.23
N ARG A 166 -16.40 -7.72 -5.86
CA ARG A 166 -15.93 -7.42 -7.24
C ARG A 166 -14.42 -7.39 -7.38
N ASN A 167 -13.71 -6.87 -6.37
CA ASN A 167 -12.28 -6.65 -6.44
C ASN A 167 -11.46 -7.86 -5.97
N TYR A 168 -12.04 -8.77 -5.16
CA TYR A 168 -11.31 -9.86 -4.50
C TYR A 168 -11.84 -11.26 -4.82
N THR A 169 -12.69 -11.40 -5.81
CA THR A 169 -13.15 -12.72 -6.22
C THR A 169 -12.11 -13.46 -7.04
N ALA A 170 -11.13 -13.99 -6.38
CA ALA A 170 -10.49 -15.21 -6.87
C ALA A 170 -11.51 -16.36 -6.80
N ALA A 171 -11.47 -17.26 -7.78
CA ALA A 171 -12.44 -18.35 -7.91
C ALA A 171 -12.62 -19.19 -6.63
N GLY A 172 -11.61 -19.28 -5.76
CA GLY A 172 -11.66 -20.00 -4.48
C GLY A 172 -12.40 -19.27 -3.34
N TYR A 173 -12.54 -17.96 -3.42
CA TYR A 173 -13.18 -17.13 -2.37
C TYR A 173 -14.68 -16.91 -2.61
N GLN A 174 -15.18 -17.14 -3.81
CA GLN A 174 -16.58 -16.92 -4.18
C GLN A 174 -17.57 -17.58 -3.24
N VAL A 175 -17.36 -18.83 -2.89
CA VAL A 175 -18.29 -19.60 -2.05
C VAL A 175 -18.39 -19.06 -0.63
N ARG A 176 -17.26 -18.60 -0.07
CA ARG A 176 -17.22 -18.03 1.29
C ARG A 176 -17.79 -16.60 1.30
N ALA A 177 -17.43 -15.76 0.33
CA ALA A 177 -17.97 -14.42 0.19
C ALA A 177 -19.50 -14.47 -0.02
N ILE A 178 -20.01 -15.34 -0.87
CA ILE A 178 -21.46 -15.54 -1.07
C ILE A 178 -22.13 -15.99 0.23
N ARG A 179 -21.53 -16.91 0.98
CA ARG A 179 -22.12 -17.41 2.23
C ARG A 179 -22.21 -16.31 3.30
N ARG A 180 -21.23 -15.42 3.42
CA ARG A 180 -21.27 -14.29 4.36
C ARG A 180 -22.16 -13.14 3.88
N LEU A 181 -22.19 -12.87 2.57
CA LEU A 181 -23.15 -11.94 1.98
C LEU A 181 -24.60 -12.39 2.26
N GLN A 182 -24.88 -13.70 2.25
CA GLN A 182 -26.20 -14.25 2.62
C GLN A 182 -26.59 -13.99 4.07
N GLU A 183 -25.63 -13.79 4.96
CA GLU A 183 -25.88 -13.44 6.37
C GLU A 183 -26.13 -11.94 6.56
N CYS A 184 -25.67 -11.08 5.65
CA CYS A 184 -25.66 -9.63 5.79
C CYS A 184 -26.63 -8.89 4.85
N ILE A 185 -27.09 -9.50 3.76
CA ILE A 185 -27.90 -8.89 2.71
C ILE A 185 -29.16 -9.71 2.48
N ASP A 186 -30.24 -9.01 2.09
CA ASP A 186 -31.49 -9.66 1.68
C ASP A 186 -31.24 -10.70 0.56
N PRO A 187 -31.75 -11.94 0.70
CA PRO A 187 -31.51 -13.04 -0.24
C PRO A 187 -31.87 -12.75 -1.70
N TYR A 188 -32.76 -11.79 -1.93
CA TYR A 188 -33.20 -11.42 -3.26
C TYR A 188 -32.14 -10.62 -4.04
N SER A 189 -31.55 -9.64 -3.40
CA SER A 189 -30.44 -8.83 -3.95
C SER A 189 -29.20 -9.68 -4.27
N LEU A 190 -28.98 -10.73 -3.50
CA LEU A 190 -27.84 -11.64 -3.66
C LEU A 190 -27.95 -12.53 -4.88
N SER A 191 -29.17 -13.01 -5.21
CA SER A 191 -29.39 -13.87 -6.38
C SER A 191 -29.20 -13.11 -7.69
N GLU A 192 -29.63 -11.85 -7.75
CA GLU A 192 -29.44 -10.98 -8.91
C GLU A 192 -27.97 -10.62 -9.11
N PHE A 193 -27.25 -10.37 -8.03
CA PHE A 193 -25.83 -10.11 -8.04
C PHE A 193 -25.01 -11.31 -8.49
N ALA A 194 -25.29 -12.52 -7.97
CA ALA A 194 -24.57 -13.74 -8.34
C ALA A 194 -24.72 -14.10 -9.82
N ASN A 195 -25.83 -13.77 -10.44
CA ASN A 195 -26.10 -14.02 -11.85
C ASN A 195 -25.38 -13.06 -12.81
N ASN A 196 -24.96 -11.88 -12.32
CA ASN A 196 -24.31 -10.84 -13.13
C ASN A 196 -22.78 -10.80 -12.91
N PHE A 197 -22.21 -11.77 -12.18
CA PHE A 197 -20.84 -11.75 -11.76
C PHE A 197 -19.90 -12.41 -12.78
N GLU A 198 -19.00 -11.64 -13.36
CA GLU A 198 -17.90 -12.13 -14.19
C GLU A 198 -16.67 -12.40 -13.33
N VAL A 199 -16.21 -13.65 -13.27
CA VAL A 199 -15.07 -14.07 -12.45
C VAL A 199 -13.78 -13.57 -13.07
N MET A 200 -13.18 -12.55 -12.50
CA MET A 200 -11.80 -12.21 -12.79
C MET A 200 -10.87 -13.13 -12.00
N LYS A 201 -9.94 -13.80 -12.68
CA LYS A 201 -8.86 -14.55 -12.02
C LYS A 201 -7.95 -13.55 -11.29
N ASP A 202 -7.87 -13.69 -9.97
CA ASP A 202 -6.92 -12.96 -9.15
C ASP A 202 -5.50 -13.43 -9.47
N PRO A 203 -4.56 -12.56 -9.84
CA PRO A 203 -3.16 -12.91 -10.03
C PRO A 203 -2.49 -13.42 -8.74
N PHE A 204 -3.14 -13.27 -7.59
CA PHE A 204 -2.68 -13.75 -6.28
C PHE A 204 -3.41 -15.02 -5.81
N SER A 205 -4.15 -15.72 -6.68
CA SER A 205 -4.96 -16.90 -6.33
C SER A 205 -4.19 -18.06 -5.72
N ASP A 206 -2.87 -18.09 -5.85
CA ASP A 206 -2.01 -19.10 -5.24
C ASP A 206 -1.66 -18.81 -3.76
N TYR A 207 -2.03 -17.63 -3.24
CA TYR A 207 -1.87 -17.26 -1.85
C TYR A 207 -3.15 -17.55 -1.07
N THR A 208 -3.12 -18.61 -0.29
CA THR A 208 -4.23 -19.09 0.56
C THR A 208 -4.43 -18.30 1.85
N ASP A 209 -4.27 -16.98 1.83
CA ASP A 209 -4.52 -16.18 3.04
C ASP A 209 -6.03 -15.93 3.22
N THR A 210 -6.66 -16.94 3.84
CA THR A 210 -8.09 -16.93 4.18
C THR A 210 -8.42 -15.91 5.28
N ASP A 211 -7.42 -15.43 6.01
CA ASP A 211 -7.59 -14.54 7.17
C ASP A 211 -7.97 -13.12 6.74
N TYR A 212 -7.61 -12.71 5.51
CA TYR A 212 -7.90 -11.38 5.01
C TYR A 212 -9.39 -11.06 4.85
N LEU A 213 -10.14 -11.98 4.26
CA LEU A 213 -11.60 -11.80 4.15
C LEU A 213 -12.28 -11.92 5.50
N GLU A 214 -11.72 -12.71 6.43
CA GLU A 214 -12.25 -12.84 7.79
C GLU A 214 -12.05 -11.56 8.60
N GLU A 215 -10.94 -10.84 8.42
CA GLU A 215 -10.73 -9.51 9.03
C GLU A 215 -11.64 -8.42 8.43
N LEU A 216 -11.88 -8.44 7.12
CA LEU A 216 -12.77 -7.48 6.43
C LEU A 216 -14.25 -7.65 6.84
N PHE A 217 -14.66 -8.86 7.21
CA PHE A 217 -16.05 -9.19 7.53
C PHE A 217 -16.32 -9.37 9.03
N ASN A 218 -15.30 -9.26 9.89
CA ASN A 218 -15.43 -9.33 11.35
C ASN A 218 -15.57 -7.95 12.01
N VAL A 219 -16.16 -6.96 11.36
CA VAL A 219 -16.54 -5.68 11.95
C VAL A 219 -17.95 -5.77 12.50
#